data_ac26597f4215dac3c35ea752770ae1dd
#
_entry.id   ac26597f4215dac3c35ea752770ae1dd
#
_cell.length_a   1.000
_cell.length_b   1.000
_cell.length_c   1.000
_cell.angle_alpha   90.00
_cell.angle_beta   90.00
_cell.angle_gamma   90.00
#
_symmetry.space_group_name_H-M   'P 1'
#
loop_
_entity.id
_entity.type
_entity.pdbx_description
1 polymer ?
#
loop_
_entity_poly.entity_id
_entity_poly.type
_entity_poly.pdbx_seq_one_letter_code
_entity_poly.pdbx_strand_id
1 'polypeptide(L)'
;MSALFDIDLADASTFPSRRTEAWKYSDLKRYLREAPQPSPTAAIGAPGPFYDLGGEAIVFANGRAVGVTDFIASGDQTLRLRYISDAVGTGHSAGARVAARAGARLLLLETHEGAGSAYVAHNTLELDVAAGAEVTRIVLVEEPEDALSIAQAQVKVEAGGVFRQTVIATGARLQRVETRVDHHARGAHVQADGLYLLNGARQADLTSVVRHLDRDGTTSQLIKGVARDAARGVFQGKIVVERGADGTDARMGHHALIASERAEIDAKPELIIYADDVQCAHGNTVGALDESAL
;
A
#
# COMPACT_ATOMS: atom_id res chain seq x y z
N MET A 1 0.80 -5.21 -23.06
CA MET A 1 1.14 -5.41 -21.62
C MET A 1 0.77 -4.10 -20.93
N SER A 2 -0.20 -4.11 -20.02
CA SER A 2 -0.50 -2.95 -19.19
C SER A 2 0.75 -2.70 -18.33
N ALA A 3 1.22 -1.47 -18.26
CA ALA A 3 2.30 -1.13 -17.35
C ALA A 3 1.89 -1.52 -15.93
N LEU A 4 2.79 -2.13 -15.15
CA LEU A 4 2.52 -2.53 -13.77
C LEU A 4 2.00 -1.34 -12.94
N PHE A 5 2.47 -0.15 -13.29
CA PHE A 5 2.11 1.11 -12.63
C PHE A 5 1.74 2.14 -13.70
N ASP A 6 0.50 2.62 -13.65
CA ASP A 6 -0.10 3.41 -14.74
C ASP A 6 0.15 4.93 -14.60
N ILE A 7 0.84 5.40 -13.53
CA ILE A 7 1.06 6.82 -13.27
C ILE A 7 2.48 7.22 -13.67
N ASP A 8 2.59 8.19 -14.57
CA ASP A 8 3.82 8.90 -14.89
C ASP A 8 3.67 10.38 -14.50
N LEU A 9 4.40 10.83 -13.50
CA LEU A 9 4.32 12.24 -13.04
C LEU A 9 4.77 13.24 -14.11
N ALA A 10 5.51 12.82 -15.13
CA ALA A 10 5.86 13.66 -16.26
C ALA A 10 4.75 13.82 -17.31
N ASP A 11 3.72 12.96 -17.26
CA ASP A 11 2.59 12.96 -18.19
C ASP A 11 1.23 13.05 -17.46
N ALA A 12 0.65 14.23 -17.39
CA ALA A 12 -0.65 14.47 -16.76
C ALA A 12 -1.82 13.68 -17.40
N SER A 13 -1.65 13.16 -18.63
CA SER A 13 -2.68 12.32 -19.27
C SER A 13 -2.87 10.99 -18.53
N THR A 14 -1.82 10.49 -17.87
CA THR A 14 -1.82 9.24 -17.10
C THR A 14 -2.49 9.36 -15.73
N PHE A 15 -2.73 10.59 -15.25
CA PHE A 15 -3.30 10.79 -13.91
C PHE A 15 -4.74 10.28 -13.84
N PRO A 16 -5.04 9.35 -12.94
CA PRO A 16 -6.37 8.80 -12.81
C PRO A 16 -7.35 9.79 -12.18
N SER A 17 -8.59 9.68 -12.57
CA SER A 17 -9.71 10.43 -12.00
C SER A 17 -10.75 9.48 -11.42
N ARG A 18 -11.76 10.02 -10.73
CA ARG A 18 -12.91 9.26 -10.23
C ARG A 18 -13.69 8.47 -11.31
N ARG A 19 -13.43 8.71 -12.61
CA ARG A 19 -14.00 7.92 -13.71
C ARG A 19 -13.29 6.56 -13.87
N THR A 20 -12.06 6.45 -13.39
CA THR A 20 -11.34 5.18 -13.27
C THR A 20 -11.85 4.48 -12.02
N GLU A 21 -12.47 3.29 -12.15
CA GLU A 21 -13.17 2.61 -11.06
C GLU A 21 -12.30 2.44 -9.80
N ALA A 22 -11.04 2.02 -9.98
CA ALA A 22 -10.08 1.87 -8.87
C ALA A 22 -9.72 3.19 -8.16
N TRP A 23 -10.05 4.35 -8.76
CA TRP A 23 -9.74 5.67 -8.24
C TRP A 23 -10.99 6.50 -7.89
N LYS A 24 -12.15 5.86 -7.85
CA LYS A 24 -13.44 6.51 -7.61
C LYS A 24 -13.45 7.38 -6.35
N TYR A 25 -12.78 6.94 -5.29
CA TYR A 25 -12.71 7.64 -4.00
C TYR A 25 -11.45 8.51 -3.84
N SER A 26 -10.46 8.37 -4.73
CA SER A 26 -9.15 9.00 -4.64
C SER A 26 -8.77 9.69 -5.95
N ASP A 27 -9.58 10.67 -6.36
CA ASP A 27 -9.45 11.40 -7.64
C ASP A 27 -8.15 12.22 -7.68
N LEU A 28 -7.08 11.65 -8.24
CA LEU A 28 -5.80 12.35 -8.34
C LEU A 28 -5.92 13.61 -9.21
N LYS A 29 -6.68 13.57 -10.33
CA LYS A 29 -6.89 14.74 -11.21
C LYS A 29 -7.57 15.91 -10.53
N ARG A 30 -8.28 15.69 -9.44
CA ARG A 30 -8.86 16.77 -8.63
C ARG A 30 -7.80 17.66 -8.00
N TYR A 31 -6.69 17.05 -7.57
CA TYR A 31 -5.60 17.68 -6.84
C TYR A 31 -4.42 18.04 -7.74
N LEU A 32 -4.15 17.24 -8.77
CA LEU A 32 -3.02 17.38 -9.67
C LEU A 32 -3.52 17.38 -11.12
N ARG A 33 -3.49 18.54 -11.77
CA ARG A 33 -4.01 18.73 -13.14
C ARG A 33 -2.92 18.79 -14.19
N GLU A 34 -1.73 19.14 -13.78
CA GLU A 34 -0.55 19.30 -14.62
C GLU A 34 0.61 18.51 -14.05
N ALA A 35 1.57 18.13 -14.90
CA ALA A 35 2.79 17.50 -14.46
C ALA A 35 3.56 18.43 -13.51
N PRO A 36 3.91 18.00 -12.28
CA PRO A 36 4.66 18.83 -11.37
C PRO A 36 6.09 19.03 -11.88
N GLN A 37 6.71 20.14 -11.52
CA GLN A 37 8.14 20.33 -11.78
C GLN A 37 8.93 19.25 -11.02
N PRO A 38 10.00 18.69 -11.62
CA PRO A 38 10.83 17.68 -10.95
C PRO A 38 11.44 18.22 -9.65
N SER A 39 11.38 17.40 -8.60
CA SER A 39 11.95 17.76 -7.30
C SER A 39 13.47 17.94 -7.38
N PRO A 40 14.05 18.89 -6.63
CA PRO A 40 15.50 19.03 -6.50
C PRO A 40 16.12 17.83 -5.78
N THR A 41 17.43 17.71 -5.83
CA THR A 41 18.15 16.74 -5.00
C THR A 41 17.96 17.07 -3.53
N ALA A 42 17.78 16.04 -2.70
CA ALA A 42 17.71 16.17 -1.24
C ALA A 42 18.85 15.41 -0.57
N ALA A 43 19.23 15.86 0.60
CA ALA A 43 20.14 15.13 1.46
C ALA A 43 19.39 13.98 2.17
N ILE A 44 20.11 12.92 2.48
CA ILE A 44 19.59 11.91 3.40
C ILE A 44 19.68 12.51 4.81
N GLY A 45 18.55 12.75 5.43
CA GLY A 45 18.47 13.25 6.79
C GLY A 45 18.89 12.22 7.85
N ALA A 46 18.31 12.35 9.05
CA ALA A 46 18.53 11.46 10.16
C ALA A 46 18.23 9.97 9.83
N PRO A 47 18.74 9.02 10.62
CA PRO A 47 18.28 7.65 10.55
C PRO A 47 16.75 7.56 10.66
N GLY A 48 16.13 6.74 9.81
CA GLY A 48 14.67 6.60 9.78
C GLY A 48 14.10 5.83 10.99
N PRO A 49 12.77 5.70 11.07
CA PRO A 49 12.08 5.12 12.23
C PRO A 49 12.54 3.70 12.62
N PHE A 50 13.00 2.92 11.66
CA PHE A 50 13.42 1.52 11.88
C PHE A 50 14.94 1.32 11.95
N TYR A 51 15.70 2.39 12.17
CA TYR A 51 17.17 2.34 12.14
C TYR A 51 17.75 1.31 13.12
N ASP A 52 17.23 1.28 14.35
CA ASP A 52 17.74 0.42 15.43
C ASP A 52 17.44 -1.07 15.22
N LEU A 53 16.57 -1.41 14.25
CA LEU A 53 16.31 -2.80 13.88
C LEU A 53 17.39 -3.38 12.95
N GLY A 54 18.36 -2.57 12.54
CA GLY A 54 19.48 -3.00 11.70
C GLY A 54 19.09 -3.35 10.28
N GLY A 55 19.85 -4.24 9.65
CA GLY A 55 19.68 -4.70 8.27
C GLY A 55 20.24 -3.75 7.22
N GLU A 56 20.14 -4.17 5.96
CA GLU A 56 20.53 -3.35 4.81
C GLU A 56 19.51 -2.24 4.53
N ALA A 57 19.89 -1.24 3.75
CA ALA A 57 19.01 -0.13 3.42
C ALA A 57 19.04 0.21 1.92
N ILE A 58 17.84 0.37 1.34
CA ILE A 58 17.62 1.08 0.08
C ILE A 58 17.01 2.43 0.45
N VAL A 59 17.60 3.52 -0.05
CA VAL A 59 17.14 4.87 0.28
C VAL A 59 16.93 5.67 -1.00
N PHE A 60 15.77 6.29 -1.09
CA PHE A 60 15.45 7.29 -2.10
C PHE A 60 15.26 8.65 -1.42
N ALA A 61 15.87 9.69 -1.96
CA ALA A 61 15.68 11.06 -1.53
C ALA A 61 15.16 11.91 -2.71
N ASN A 62 13.96 12.46 -2.59
CA ASN A 62 13.22 13.11 -3.67
C ASN A 62 13.27 12.31 -4.99
N GLY A 63 12.95 11.02 -4.90
CA GLY A 63 12.90 10.11 -6.05
C GLY A 63 14.25 9.59 -6.56
N ARG A 64 15.37 10.06 -6.02
CA ARG A 64 16.70 9.63 -6.45
C ARG A 64 17.26 8.59 -5.51
N ALA A 65 17.69 7.46 -6.09
CA ALA A 65 18.32 6.40 -5.33
C ALA A 65 19.69 6.84 -4.79
N VAL A 66 19.95 6.46 -3.55
CA VAL A 66 21.27 6.57 -2.93
C VAL A 66 21.85 5.17 -2.84
N GLY A 67 22.54 4.75 -3.89
CA GLY A 67 23.07 3.41 -4.04
C GLY A 67 22.17 2.48 -4.88
N VAL A 68 21.97 1.26 -4.41
CA VAL A 68 21.22 0.21 -5.14
C VAL A 68 19.70 0.42 -5.04
N THR A 69 18.97 -0.08 -6.03
CA THR A 69 17.50 -0.08 -6.08
C THR A 69 16.90 -1.49 -6.02
N ASP A 70 17.77 -2.49 -6.13
CA ASP A 70 17.39 -3.89 -6.16
C ASP A 70 17.99 -4.65 -4.97
N PHE A 71 17.21 -5.54 -4.38
CA PHE A 71 17.65 -6.38 -3.26
C PHE A 71 17.14 -7.81 -3.41
N ILE A 72 18.04 -8.78 -3.18
CA ILE A 72 17.70 -10.21 -3.23
C ILE A 72 18.03 -10.84 -1.88
N ALA A 73 17.00 -11.17 -1.10
CA ALA A 73 17.16 -11.86 0.16
C ALA A 73 17.49 -13.35 -0.05
N SER A 74 18.46 -13.84 0.72
CA SER A 74 18.82 -15.26 0.82
C SER A 74 19.08 -15.60 2.28
N GLY A 75 18.27 -16.49 2.87
CA GLY A 75 18.28 -16.74 4.32
C GLY A 75 17.46 -15.69 5.09
N ASP A 76 17.81 -15.50 6.36
CA ASP A 76 17.09 -14.58 7.25
C ASP A 76 17.71 -13.18 7.16
N GLN A 77 16.98 -12.21 6.62
CA GLN A 77 17.49 -10.85 6.39
C GLN A 77 16.45 -9.78 6.75
N THR A 78 16.95 -8.59 7.07
CA THR A 78 16.15 -7.37 7.23
C THR A 78 16.58 -6.35 6.19
N LEU A 79 15.59 -5.77 5.48
CA LEU A 79 15.78 -4.66 4.56
C LEU A 79 14.95 -3.47 5.02
N ARG A 80 15.58 -2.31 5.11
CA ARG A 80 14.90 -1.02 5.31
C ARG A 80 14.80 -0.31 3.96
N LEU A 81 13.56 -0.07 3.51
CA LEU A 81 13.28 0.66 2.27
C LEU A 81 12.72 2.03 2.65
N ARG A 82 13.47 3.10 2.37
CA ARG A 82 13.13 4.46 2.78
C ARG A 82 12.86 5.35 1.57
N TYR A 83 11.71 5.96 1.54
CA TYR A 83 11.31 6.99 0.58
C TYR A 83 11.21 8.33 1.33
N ILE A 84 12.21 9.19 1.15
CA ILE A 84 12.32 10.49 1.83
C ILE A 84 11.89 11.58 0.84
N SER A 85 10.91 12.39 1.23
CA SER A 85 10.37 13.50 0.47
C SER A 85 10.65 14.83 1.19
N ASP A 86 11.76 15.49 0.81
CA ASP A 86 12.14 16.82 1.29
C ASP A 86 12.07 17.82 0.12
N ALA A 87 10.86 18.04 -0.38
CA ALA A 87 10.58 18.88 -1.54
C ALA A 87 9.44 19.85 -1.21
N VAL A 88 9.39 20.98 -1.93
CA VAL A 88 8.33 21.98 -1.80
C VAL A 88 7.70 22.24 -3.15
N GLY A 89 6.39 21.94 -3.28
CA GLY A 89 5.59 22.21 -4.49
C GLY A 89 6.05 21.51 -5.77
N THR A 90 6.86 20.45 -5.66
CA THR A 90 7.45 19.73 -6.81
C THR A 90 7.12 18.23 -6.75
N GLY A 91 7.45 17.45 -7.77
CA GLY A 91 7.11 16.04 -7.83
C GLY A 91 8.31 15.12 -8.11
N HIS A 92 8.22 13.89 -7.61
CA HIS A 92 9.23 12.86 -7.84
C HIS A 92 8.63 11.45 -7.81
N SER A 93 9.31 10.54 -8.51
CA SER A 93 8.98 9.11 -8.49
C SER A 93 10.20 8.29 -8.09
N ALA A 94 9.97 7.18 -7.41
CA ALA A 94 11.00 6.21 -7.05
C ALA A 94 10.48 4.79 -7.22
N GLY A 95 11.37 3.84 -7.51
CA GLY A 95 10.99 2.43 -7.65
C GLY A 95 12.07 1.50 -7.12
N ALA A 96 11.66 0.51 -6.33
CA ALA A 96 12.52 -0.55 -5.83
C ALA A 96 12.07 -1.92 -6.34
N ARG A 97 13.03 -2.86 -6.47
CA ARG A 97 12.77 -4.26 -6.72
C ARG A 97 13.36 -5.10 -5.60
N VAL A 98 12.52 -5.95 -5.03
CA VAL A 98 12.91 -6.82 -3.93
C VAL A 98 12.50 -8.25 -4.26
N ALA A 99 13.37 -9.20 -4.02
CA ALA A 99 13.07 -10.63 -4.18
C ALA A 99 13.51 -11.41 -2.95
N ALA A 100 12.70 -12.35 -2.50
CA ALA A 100 13.08 -13.35 -1.51
C ALA A 100 13.25 -14.69 -2.23
N ARG A 101 14.48 -15.26 -2.19
CA ARG A 101 14.77 -16.58 -2.77
C ARG A 101 14.03 -17.68 -2.05
N ALA A 102 13.91 -18.83 -2.69
CA ALA A 102 13.25 -20.00 -2.10
C ALA A 102 13.77 -20.30 -0.68
N GLY A 103 12.84 -20.42 0.27
CA GLY A 103 13.12 -20.65 1.68
C GLY A 103 13.73 -19.48 2.46
N ALA A 104 13.92 -18.31 1.85
CA ALA A 104 14.39 -17.13 2.55
C ALA A 104 13.31 -16.52 3.45
N ARG A 105 13.74 -15.84 4.51
CA ARG A 105 12.86 -15.00 5.36
C ARG A 105 13.32 -13.57 5.31
N LEU A 106 12.43 -12.69 4.88
CA LEU A 106 12.70 -11.26 4.76
C LEU A 106 11.77 -10.45 5.66
N LEU A 107 12.36 -9.65 6.53
CA LEU A 107 11.66 -8.53 7.17
C LEU A 107 11.92 -7.27 6.34
N LEU A 108 10.90 -6.79 5.65
CA LEU A 108 10.92 -5.55 4.84
C LEU A 108 10.26 -4.42 5.62
N LEU A 109 11.06 -3.45 6.03
CA LEU A 109 10.64 -2.28 6.79
C LEU A 109 10.61 -1.06 5.86
N GLU A 110 9.43 -0.69 5.39
CA GLU A 110 9.23 0.39 4.43
C GLU A 110 8.74 1.65 5.13
N THR A 111 9.34 2.79 4.79
CA THR A 111 8.91 4.10 5.30
C THR A 111 8.71 5.10 4.17
N HIS A 112 7.66 5.90 4.28
CA HIS A 112 7.44 7.09 3.47
C HIS A 112 7.53 8.28 4.42
N GLU A 113 8.59 9.08 4.28
CA GLU A 113 9.01 10.08 5.26
C GLU A 113 8.90 11.49 4.65
N GLY A 114 7.88 12.23 5.06
CA GLY A 114 7.64 13.59 4.58
C GLY A 114 8.29 14.66 5.44
N ALA A 115 9.32 15.33 4.92
CA ALA A 115 9.98 16.47 5.55
C ALA A 115 9.70 17.80 4.82
N GLY A 116 9.23 17.76 3.58
CA GLY A 116 8.86 18.92 2.76
C GLY A 116 7.39 19.35 2.92
N SER A 117 6.85 20.02 1.90
CA SER A 117 5.45 20.48 1.87
C SER A 117 4.90 20.52 0.44
N ALA A 118 3.61 20.29 0.28
CA ALA A 118 2.87 20.38 -0.99
C ALA A 118 3.53 19.63 -2.17
N TYR A 119 4.33 18.62 -1.90
CA TYR A 119 4.97 17.81 -2.93
C TYR A 119 4.04 16.71 -3.46
N VAL A 120 4.45 16.11 -4.58
CA VAL A 120 3.84 14.92 -5.14
C VAL A 120 4.88 13.79 -5.14
N ALA A 121 4.63 12.71 -4.44
CA ALA A 121 5.46 11.51 -4.42
C ALA A 121 4.72 10.32 -5.04
N HIS A 122 5.36 9.61 -5.97
CA HIS A 122 4.89 8.36 -6.52
C HIS A 122 5.96 7.28 -6.35
N ASN A 123 5.73 6.36 -5.43
CA ASN A 123 6.68 5.32 -5.07
C ASN A 123 6.16 3.94 -5.46
N THR A 124 7.02 3.12 -6.04
CA THR A 124 6.67 1.78 -6.51
C THR A 124 7.57 0.70 -5.94
N LEU A 125 7.00 -0.48 -5.69
CA LEU A 125 7.70 -1.67 -5.25
C LEU A 125 7.27 -2.87 -6.08
N GLU A 126 8.23 -3.56 -6.70
CA GLU A 126 8.05 -4.91 -7.21
C GLU A 126 8.63 -5.91 -6.19
N LEU A 127 7.83 -6.89 -5.76
CA LEU A 127 8.22 -7.85 -4.74
C LEU A 127 7.92 -9.28 -5.19
N ASP A 128 8.97 -10.09 -5.32
CA ASP A 128 8.87 -11.50 -5.64
C ASP A 128 9.13 -12.37 -4.40
N VAL A 129 8.13 -13.19 -4.01
CA VAL A 129 8.21 -14.15 -2.92
C VAL A 129 8.30 -15.55 -3.54
N ALA A 130 9.51 -16.10 -3.64
CA ALA A 130 9.75 -17.41 -4.25
C ALA A 130 9.13 -18.55 -3.43
N ALA A 131 9.15 -19.76 -3.99
CA ALA A 131 8.55 -20.94 -3.36
C ALA A 131 9.09 -21.17 -1.93
N GLY A 132 8.16 -21.29 -0.97
CA GLY A 132 8.47 -21.50 0.45
C GLY A 132 9.20 -20.34 1.13
N ALA A 133 9.34 -19.19 0.48
CA ALA A 133 9.88 -17.99 1.12
C ALA A 133 8.82 -17.31 2.00
N GLU A 134 9.27 -16.60 3.03
CA GLU A 134 8.43 -15.80 3.90
C GLU A 134 8.87 -14.33 3.85
N VAL A 135 7.93 -13.43 3.54
CA VAL A 135 8.17 -11.98 3.60
C VAL A 135 7.17 -11.35 4.55
N THR A 136 7.69 -10.59 5.52
CA THR A 136 6.90 -9.69 6.37
C THR A 136 7.24 -8.26 6.00
N ARG A 137 6.26 -7.51 5.45
CA ARG A 137 6.39 -6.10 5.07
C ARG A 137 5.64 -5.23 6.08
N ILE A 138 6.33 -4.29 6.69
CA ILE A 138 5.74 -3.26 7.54
C ILE A 138 5.92 -1.92 6.83
N VAL A 139 4.82 -1.22 6.58
CA VAL A 139 4.81 0.07 5.89
C VAL A 139 4.34 1.15 6.84
N LEU A 140 5.18 2.14 7.09
CA LEU A 140 4.85 3.34 7.84
C LEU A 140 4.82 4.53 6.89
N VAL A 141 3.66 5.21 6.80
CA VAL A 141 3.47 6.35 5.90
C VAL A 141 3.14 7.60 6.72
N GLU A 142 4.13 8.47 6.85
CA GLU A 142 4.05 9.73 7.58
C GLU A 142 4.34 10.91 6.65
N GLU A 143 3.29 11.54 6.19
CA GLU A 143 3.33 12.60 5.19
C GLU A 143 2.75 13.91 5.74
N PRO A 144 3.19 15.09 5.29
CA PRO A 144 2.56 16.35 5.65
C PRO A 144 1.13 16.43 5.11
N GLU A 145 0.29 17.25 5.76
CA GLU A 145 -1.13 17.35 5.43
C GLU A 145 -1.42 17.83 4.00
N ASP A 146 -0.49 18.58 3.40
CA ASP A 146 -0.62 19.16 2.06
C ASP A 146 0.00 18.32 0.93
N ALA A 147 0.65 17.20 1.25
CA ALA A 147 1.27 16.33 0.26
C ALA A 147 0.26 15.48 -0.54
N LEU A 148 0.66 15.11 -1.76
CA LEU A 148 0.04 14.03 -2.54
C LEU A 148 1.01 12.84 -2.57
N SER A 149 0.63 11.74 -1.93
CA SER A 149 1.50 10.56 -1.78
C SER A 149 0.80 9.32 -2.33
N ILE A 150 1.45 8.67 -3.29
CA ILE A 150 0.96 7.47 -3.95
C ILE A 150 2.04 6.40 -3.83
N ALA A 151 1.73 5.33 -3.11
CA ALA A 151 2.58 4.16 -2.98
C ALA A 151 1.88 2.95 -3.60
N GLN A 152 2.54 2.29 -4.54
CA GLN A 152 2.00 1.11 -5.23
C GLN A 152 2.97 -0.06 -5.14
N ALA A 153 2.48 -1.22 -4.70
CA ALA A 153 3.27 -2.44 -4.66
C ALA A 153 2.61 -3.54 -5.50
N GLN A 154 3.42 -4.21 -6.32
CA GLN A 154 3.05 -5.44 -6.99
C GLN A 154 3.81 -6.59 -6.34
N VAL A 155 3.09 -7.57 -5.84
CA VAL A 155 3.64 -8.74 -5.12
C VAL A 155 3.28 -10.02 -5.86
N LYS A 156 4.25 -10.88 -6.10
CA LYS A 156 4.02 -12.23 -6.60
C LYS A 156 4.38 -13.23 -5.53
N VAL A 157 3.50 -14.20 -5.28
CA VAL A 157 3.73 -15.23 -4.28
C VAL A 157 3.67 -16.60 -4.95
N GLU A 158 4.80 -17.30 -4.92
CA GLU A 158 4.95 -18.64 -5.51
C GLU A 158 4.54 -19.75 -4.54
N ALA A 159 4.64 -21.01 -4.96
CA ALA A 159 4.14 -22.19 -4.25
C ALA A 159 4.56 -22.22 -2.77
N GLY A 160 3.57 -22.29 -1.87
CA GLY A 160 3.82 -22.32 -0.42
C GLY A 160 4.52 -21.08 0.13
N GLY A 161 4.65 -20.02 -0.68
CA GLY A 161 5.20 -18.74 -0.24
C GLY A 161 4.25 -18.02 0.71
N VAL A 162 4.79 -17.23 1.61
CA VAL A 162 4.05 -16.48 2.63
C VAL A 162 4.35 -15.00 2.53
N PHE A 163 3.33 -14.19 2.31
CA PHE A 163 3.43 -12.73 2.35
C PHE A 163 2.54 -12.17 3.45
N ARG A 164 3.14 -11.46 4.40
CA ARG A 164 2.43 -10.71 5.44
C ARG A 164 2.72 -9.23 5.31
N GLN A 165 1.69 -8.41 5.36
CA GLN A 165 1.82 -6.95 5.31
C GLN A 165 1.04 -6.29 6.42
N THR A 166 1.61 -5.22 6.98
CA THR A 166 0.88 -4.26 7.82
C THR A 166 1.20 -2.85 7.36
N VAL A 167 0.17 -2.09 6.97
CA VAL A 167 0.28 -0.67 6.60
C VAL A 167 -0.22 0.19 7.74
N ILE A 168 0.55 1.19 8.15
CA ILE A 168 0.16 2.23 9.11
C ILE A 168 0.21 3.57 8.40
N ALA A 169 -0.95 4.23 8.28
CA ALA A 169 -1.13 5.45 7.51
C ALA A 169 -1.70 6.58 8.37
N THR A 170 -1.09 7.75 8.30
CA THR A 170 -1.56 8.96 9.01
C THR A 170 -2.29 9.95 8.10
N GLY A 171 -2.35 9.66 6.80
CA GLY A 171 -3.01 10.48 5.80
C GLY A 171 -2.18 11.69 5.35
N ALA A 172 -2.62 12.28 4.24
CA ALA A 172 -2.11 13.51 3.66
C ALA A 172 -3.28 14.24 2.98
N ARG A 173 -3.03 15.24 2.16
CA ARG A 173 -4.08 15.81 1.30
C ARG A 173 -4.72 14.75 0.39
N LEU A 174 -3.89 13.83 -0.11
CA LEU A 174 -4.27 12.55 -0.68
C LEU A 174 -3.11 11.57 -0.42
N GLN A 175 -3.35 10.56 0.41
CA GLN A 175 -2.44 9.45 0.60
C GLN A 175 -3.12 8.18 0.08
N ARG A 176 -2.48 7.48 -0.86
CA ARG A 176 -2.98 6.20 -1.36
C ARG A 176 -1.87 5.16 -1.28
N VAL A 177 -2.16 4.08 -0.57
CA VAL A 177 -1.31 2.89 -0.51
C VAL A 177 -2.06 1.75 -1.18
N GLU A 178 -1.58 1.32 -2.33
CA GLU A 178 -2.15 0.23 -3.10
C GLU A 178 -1.21 -0.97 -3.11
N THR A 179 -1.72 -2.14 -2.75
CA THR A 179 -0.99 -3.40 -2.83
C THR A 179 -1.76 -4.38 -3.69
N ARG A 180 -1.14 -4.84 -4.77
CA ARG A 180 -1.65 -5.90 -5.64
C ARG A 180 -0.85 -7.16 -5.38
N VAL A 181 -1.53 -8.27 -5.11
CA VAL A 181 -0.91 -9.56 -4.81
C VAL A 181 -1.46 -10.62 -5.75
N ASP A 182 -0.58 -11.31 -6.44
CA ASP A 182 -0.93 -12.47 -7.25
C ASP A 182 -0.43 -13.75 -6.56
N HIS A 183 -1.37 -14.65 -6.18
CA HIS A 183 -1.07 -16.03 -5.81
C HIS A 183 -0.80 -16.81 -7.08
N HIS A 184 0.47 -16.86 -7.48
CA HIS A 184 0.88 -17.45 -8.74
C HIS A 184 0.87 -18.98 -8.76
N ALA A 185 0.95 -19.60 -7.57
CA ALA A 185 1.06 -21.04 -7.48
C ALA A 185 0.39 -21.56 -6.20
N ARG A 186 0.21 -22.87 -6.16
CA ARG A 186 -0.53 -23.61 -5.12
C ARG A 186 -0.05 -23.34 -3.71
N GLY A 187 -1.01 -23.16 -2.77
CA GLY A 187 -0.77 -23.06 -1.34
C GLY A 187 -0.08 -21.78 -0.90
N ALA A 188 -0.09 -20.73 -1.71
CA ALA A 188 0.39 -19.42 -1.29
C ALA A 188 -0.48 -18.83 -0.16
N HIS A 189 0.14 -18.14 0.79
CA HIS A 189 -0.54 -17.53 1.94
C HIS A 189 -0.30 -16.03 1.96
N VAL A 190 -1.38 -15.24 2.04
CA VAL A 190 -1.35 -13.78 2.13
C VAL A 190 -2.10 -13.30 3.36
N GLN A 191 -1.45 -12.43 4.14
CA GLN A 191 -2.07 -11.62 5.18
C GLN A 191 -1.79 -10.15 4.89
N ALA A 192 -2.83 -9.34 4.66
CA ALA A 192 -2.68 -7.93 4.29
C ALA A 192 -3.51 -7.04 5.21
N ASP A 193 -2.90 -6.65 6.32
CA ASP A 193 -3.53 -5.83 7.35
C ASP A 193 -3.19 -4.34 7.20
N GLY A 194 -4.00 -3.47 7.79
CA GLY A 194 -3.75 -2.04 7.77
C GLY A 194 -4.47 -1.26 8.86
N LEU A 195 -3.90 -0.11 9.18
CA LEU A 195 -4.45 0.86 10.11
C LEU A 195 -4.33 2.26 9.52
N TYR A 196 -5.41 3.03 9.52
CA TYR A 196 -5.32 4.46 9.29
C TYR A 196 -5.83 5.26 10.49
N LEU A 197 -5.05 6.27 10.89
CA LEU A 197 -5.40 7.18 11.99
C LEU A 197 -5.39 8.61 11.45
N LEU A 198 -6.58 9.18 11.23
CA LEU A 198 -6.74 10.41 10.46
C LEU A 198 -7.34 11.54 11.30
N ASN A 199 -6.80 12.74 11.09
CA ASN A 199 -7.29 13.97 11.69
C ASN A 199 -7.19 15.15 10.71
N GLY A 200 -7.70 16.31 11.09
CA GLY A 200 -7.66 17.51 10.26
C GLY A 200 -8.48 17.34 8.97
N ALA A 201 -7.89 17.62 7.82
CA ALA A 201 -8.49 17.42 6.50
C ALA A 201 -7.78 16.31 5.69
N ARG A 202 -7.08 15.40 6.38
CA ARG A 202 -6.28 14.33 5.77
C ARG A 202 -7.15 13.27 5.14
N GLN A 203 -6.67 12.71 4.05
CA GLN A 203 -7.26 11.53 3.41
C GLN A 203 -6.23 10.40 3.34
N ALA A 204 -6.64 9.18 3.70
CA ALA A 204 -5.91 7.96 3.39
C ALA A 204 -6.80 6.97 2.66
N ASP A 205 -6.27 6.36 1.60
CA ASP A 205 -6.89 5.28 0.82
C ASP A 205 -5.99 4.04 0.90
N LEU A 206 -6.44 3.00 1.61
CA LEU A 206 -5.81 1.70 1.62
C LEU A 206 -6.53 0.80 0.61
N THR A 207 -5.88 0.56 -0.52
CA THR A 207 -6.42 -0.29 -1.59
C THR A 207 -5.64 -1.60 -1.67
N SER A 208 -6.34 -2.71 -1.74
CA SER A 208 -5.76 -4.04 -1.97
C SER A 208 -6.48 -4.78 -3.08
N VAL A 209 -5.71 -5.46 -3.93
CA VAL A 209 -6.23 -6.39 -4.93
C VAL A 209 -5.47 -7.71 -4.77
N VAL A 210 -6.16 -8.79 -4.40
CA VAL A 210 -5.56 -10.11 -4.27
C VAL A 210 -6.19 -11.04 -5.30
N ARG A 211 -5.36 -11.67 -6.14
CA ARG A 211 -5.79 -12.60 -7.16
C ARG A 211 -5.28 -14.00 -6.86
N HIS A 212 -6.18 -14.94 -6.68
CA HIS A 212 -5.89 -16.36 -6.58
C HIS A 212 -5.89 -16.96 -8.00
N LEU A 213 -4.71 -17.35 -8.48
CA LEU A 213 -4.51 -17.88 -9.83
C LEU A 213 -4.34 -19.39 -9.83
N ASP A 214 -4.12 -20.01 -8.66
CA ASP A 214 -3.93 -21.44 -8.47
C ASP A 214 -4.58 -21.91 -7.17
N ARG A 215 -4.62 -23.21 -6.93
CA ARG A 215 -5.38 -23.90 -5.87
C ARG A 215 -4.82 -23.67 -4.47
N ASP A 216 -5.69 -23.90 -3.48
CA ASP A 216 -5.35 -23.97 -2.07
C ASP A 216 -4.69 -22.69 -1.51
N GLY A 217 -4.93 -21.54 -2.14
CA GLY A 217 -4.45 -20.26 -1.67
C GLY A 217 -5.26 -19.74 -0.49
N THR A 218 -4.61 -19.05 0.47
CA THR A 218 -5.31 -18.43 1.59
C THR A 218 -5.05 -16.94 1.65
N THR A 219 -6.09 -16.15 1.95
CA THR A 219 -6.00 -14.70 2.14
C THR A 219 -6.74 -14.27 3.39
N SER A 220 -6.07 -13.48 4.24
CA SER A 220 -6.69 -12.76 5.36
C SER A 220 -6.38 -11.28 5.25
N GLN A 221 -7.41 -10.44 5.37
CA GLN A 221 -7.25 -8.98 5.39
C GLN A 221 -8.04 -8.39 6.56
N LEU A 222 -7.40 -7.57 7.39
CA LEU A 222 -8.05 -6.81 8.44
C LEU A 222 -7.58 -5.35 8.38
N ILE A 223 -8.48 -4.47 7.96
CA ILE A 223 -8.23 -3.03 7.97
C ILE A 223 -9.02 -2.38 9.09
N LYS A 224 -8.34 -1.58 9.89
CA LYS A 224 -8.97 -0.75 10.92
C LYS A 224 -8.72 0.72 10.66
N GLY A 225 -9.64 1.58 11.10
CA GLY A 225 -9.51 3.00 10.88
C GLY A 225 -10.19 3.87 11.91
N VAL A 226 -9.62 5.06 12.12
CA VAL A 226 -10.28 6.14 12.86
C VAL A 226 -10.13 7.41 12.05
N ALA A 227 -11.25 8.13 11.86
CA ALA A 227 -11.26 9.44 11.23
C ALA A 227 -11.98 10.45 12.13
N ARG A 228 -11.33 11.61 12.36
CA ARG A 228 -11.89 12.73 13.11
C ARG A 228 -11.74 14.04 12.35
N ASP A 229 -12.34 15.11 12.85
CA ASP A 229 -12.40 16.45 12.27
C ASP A 229 -13.13 16.44 10.91
N ALA A 230 -12.45 16.66 9.80
CA ALA A 230 -12.96 16.55 8.43
C ALA A 230 -12.12 15.54 7.61
N ALA A 231 -11.50 14.58 8.29
CA ALA A 231 -10.66 13.58 7.64
C ALA A 231 -11.50 12.52 6.92
N ARG A 232 -10.89 11.89 5.91
CA ARG A 232 -11.55 10.89 5.09
C ARG A 232 -10.72 9.61 5.01
N GLY A 233 -11.26 8.50 5.52
CA GLY A 233 -10.71 7.17 5.36
C GLY A 233 -11.35 6.42 4.19
N VAL A 234 -10.54 5.75 3.38
CA VAL A 234 -11.01 4.93 2.27
C VAL A 234 -10.39 3.54 2.37
N PHE A 235 -11.21 2.52 2.23
CA PHE A 235 -10.77 1.14 2.03
C PHE A 235 -11.38 0.58 0.76
N GLN A 236 -10.54 0.09 -0.14
CA GLN A 236 -10.96 -0.65 -1.32
C GLN A 236 -10.27 -2.02 -1.33
N GLY A 237 -11.02 -3.07 -1.01
CA GLY A 237 -10.51 -4.44 -1.01
C GLY A 237 -11.14 -5.24 -2.15
N LYS A 238 -10.34 -5.89 -2.97
CA LYS A 238 -10.82 -6.78 -4.02
C LYS A 238 -10.10 -8.12 -3.94
N ILE A 239 -10.87 -9.20 -3.84
CA ILE A 239 -10.36 -10.56 -3.97
C ILE A 239 -10.96 -11.16 -5.23
N VAL A 240 -10.09 -11.68 -6.10
CA VAL A 240 -10.48 -12.36 -7.33
C VAL A 240 -10.00 -13.81 -7.24
N VAL A 241 -10.93 -14.75 -7.36
CA VAL A 241 -10.63 -16.18 -7.42
C VAL A 241 -10.86 -16.65 -8.84
N GLU A 242 -9.76 -16.92 -9.55
CA GLU A 242 -9.80 -17.31 -10.95
C GLU A 242 -10.26 -18.77 -11.13
N ARG A 243 -10.61 -19.13 -12.35
CA ARG A 243 -10.99 -20.52 -12.67
C ARG A 243 -9.85 -21.48 -12.36
N GLY A 244 -10.15 -22.57 -11.65
CA GLY A 244 -9.18 -23.57 -11.22
C GLY A 244 -8.44 -23.24 -9.92
N ALA A 245 -8.73 -22.09 -9.29
CA ALA A 245 -8.22 -21.74 -7.96
C ALA A 245 -9.11 -22.35 -6.84
N ASP A 246 -9.51 -23.61 -7.01
CA ASP A 246 -10.31 -24.36 -6.03
C ASP A 246 -9.52 -24.53 -4.71
N GLY A 247 -10.23 -24.71 -3.60
CA GLY A 247 -9.64 -24.80 -2.26
C GLY A 247 -9.21 -23.44 -1.68
N THR A 248 -9.56 -22.33 -2.34
CA THR A 248 -9.26 -20.98 -1.81
C THR A 248 -10.09 -20.69 -0.55
N ASP A 249 -9.41 -20.25 0.54
CA ASP A 249 -10.05 -19.63 1.73
C ASP A 249 -9.60 -18.16 1.82
N ALA A 250 -10.54 -17.24 1.60
CA ALA A 250 -10.24 -15.83 1.55
C ALA A 250 -11.21 -14.98 2.38
N ARG A 251 -10.68 -14.19 3.30
CA ARG A 251 -11.48 -13.36 4.21
C ARG A 251 -10.96 -11.93 4.24
N MET A 252 -11.90 -10.98 4.25
CA MET A 252 -11.61 -9.56 4.28
C MET A 252 -12.51 -8.86 5.30
N GLY A 253 -11.91 -8.09 6.21
CA GLY A 253 -12.61 -7.28 7.21
C GLY A 253 -12.18 -5.83 7.17
N HIS A 254 -13.14 -4.92 7.29
CA HIS A 254 -12.87 -3.50 7.52
C HIS A 254 -13.72 -3.00 8.68
N HIS A 255 -13.07 -2.39 9.67
CA HIS A 255 -13.73 -1.84 10.84
C HIS A 255 -13.23 -0.43 11.13
N ALA A 256 -14.10 0.55 11.07
CA ALA A 256 -13.71 1.94 11.25
C ALA A 256 -14.63 2.72 12.20
N LEU A 257 -14.06 3.73 12.83
CA LEU A 257 -14.75 4.64 13.73
C LEU A 257 -14.74 6.06 13.17
N ILE A 258 -15.92 6.64 13.03
CA ILE A 258 -16.13 8.07 12.78
C ILE A 258 -16.18 8.78 14.13
N ALA A 259 -15.21 9.64 14.39
CA ALA A 259 -15.06 10.33 15.66
C ALA A 259 -15.42 11.84 15.59
N SER A 260 -16.01 12.31 14.50
CA SER A 260 -16.48 13.69 14.32
C SER A 260 -17.55 13.77 13.22
N GLU A 261 -18.46 14.72 13.29
CA GLU A 261 -19.58 14.88 12.36
C GLU A 261 -19.17 15.07 10.88
N ARG A 262 -18.01 15.68 10.62
CA ARG A 262 -17.52 15.93 9.25
C ARG A 262 -16.56 14.89 8.73
N ALA A 263 -16.21 13.90 9.56
CA ALA A 263 -15.35 12.81 9.11
C ALA A 263 -16.14 11.84 8.23
N GLU A 264 -15.44 11.27 7.24
CA GLU A 264 -16.03 10.35 6.27
C GLU A 264 -15.25 9.04 6.21
N ILE A 265 -15.97 7.94 6.05
CA ILE A 265 -15.39 6.61 5.78
C ILE A 265 -16.09 6.02 4.57
N ASP A 266 -15.30 5.70 3.54
CA ASP A 266 -15.74 4.93 2.37
C ASP A 266 -15.16 3.52 2.43
N ALA A 267 -15.98 2.49 2.25
CA ALA A 267 -15.51 1.11 2.20
C ALA A 267 -16.14 0.38 1.02
N LYS A 268 -15.29 -0.26 0.21
CA LYS A 268 -15.70 -1.02 -0.97
C LYS A 268 -15.02 -2.40 -0.96
N PRO A 269 -15.51 -3.37 -0.18
CA PRO A 269 -15.07 -4.75 -0.30
C PRO A 269 -15.74 -5.44 -1.50
N GLU A 270 -14.96 -6.13 -2.33
CA GLU A 270 -15.42 -6.85 -3.53
C GLU A 270 -14.88 -8.28 -3.55
N LEU A 271 -15.75 -9.24 -3.86
CA LEU A 271 -15.41 -10.63 -4.14
C LEU A 271 -15.84 -10.98 -5.57
N ILE A 272 -14.90 -11.44 -6.39
CA ILE A 272 -15.16 -11.93 -7.74
C ILE A 272 -14.69 -13.38 -7.80
N ILE A 273 -15.62 -14.32 -7.92
CA ILE A 273 -15.35 -15.74 -7.76
C ILE A 273 -15.75 -16.49 -9.04
N TYR A 274 -14.75 -17.14 -9.65
CA TYR A 274 -14.94 -17.97 -10.85
C TYR A 274 -14.68 -19.46 -10.60
N ALA A 275 -14.27 -19.86 -9.38
CA ALA A 275 -14.06 -21.24 -8.95
C ALA A 275 -15.25 -21.75 -8.15
N ASP A 276 -15.43 -23.08 -8.06
CA ASP A 276 -16.62 -23.68 -7.45
C ASP A 276 -16.41 -24.08 -5.97
N ASP A 277 -15.23 -24.61 -5.61
CA ASP A 277 -14.93 -25.11 -4.26
C ASP A 277 -14.07 -24.08 -3.49
N VAL A 278 -14.73 -23.07 -2.92
CA VAL A 278 -14.04 -21.97 -2.21
C VAL A 278 -14.79 -21.53 -0.96
N GLN A 279 -14.08 -20.95 0.00
CA GLN A 279 -14.60 -20.28 1.19
C GLN A 279 -14.21 -18.81 1.17
N CYS A 280 -15.13 -17.94 0.77
CA CYS A 280 -14.86 -16.51 0.67
C CYS A 280 -15.88 -15.71 1.48
N ALA A 281 -15.39 -14.73 2.25
CA ALA A 281 -16.24 -13.84 3.03
C ALA A 281 -15.64 -12.43 3.10
N HIS A 282 -16.51 -11.43 3.19
CA HIS A 282 -16.10 -10.09 3.60
C HIS A 282 -17.07 -9.51 4.63
N GLY A 283 -16.55 -8.59 5.45
CA GLY A 283 -17.32 -7.83 6.41
C GLY A 283 -16.88 -6.37 6.44
N ASN A 284 -17.83 -5.48 6.71
CA ASN A 284 -17.53 -4.06 6.89
C ASN A 284 -18.39 -3.51 8.03
N THR A 285 -17.74 -2.77 8.94
CA THR A 285 -18.41 -2.08 10.03
C THR A 285 -17.90 -0.66 10.14
N VAL A 286 -18.77 0.32 10.09
CA VAL A 286 -18.47 1.71 10.37
C VAL A 286 -19.34 2.13 11.54
N GLY A 287 -18.70 2.49 12.67
CA GLY A 287 -19.33 3.01 13.84
C GLY A 287 -19.13 4.51 13.98
N ALA A 288 -20.05 5.20 14.64
CA ALA A 288 -19.85 6.56 15.11
C ALA A 288 -19.76 6.55 16.64
N LEU A 289 -18.93 7.43 17.20
CA LEU A 289 -18.89 7.63 18.64
C LEU A 289 -20.11 8.45 19.04
N ASP A 290 -20.94 7.90 19.91
CA ASP A 290 -22.04 8.65 20.55
C ASP A 290 -21.51 9.27 21.84
N GLU A 291 -21.19 10.56 21.80
CA GLU A 291 -20.68 11.30 22.96
C GLU A 291 -21.71 11.40 24.10
N SER A 292 -23.01 11.23 23.78
CA SER A 292 -24.07 11.25 24.81
C SER A 292 -24.15 9.93 25.61
N ALA A 293 -23.52 8.88 25.11
CA ALA A 293 -23.48 7.55 25.75
C ALA A 293 -22.23 7.35 26.65
N LEU A 294 -21.34 8.34 26.70
CA LEU A 294 -20.14 8.37 27.53
C LEU A 294 -20.37 9.19 28.81
#